data_a46a362bfe87cc37c1cd89dcc439ebbc
#
_entry.id   a46a362bfe87cc37c1cd89dcc439ebbc
#
_cell.length_a   1.000
_cell.length_b   1.000
_cell.length_c   1.000
_cell.angle_alpha   90.00
_cell.angle_beta   90.00
_cell.angle_gamma   90.00
#
_symmetry.space_group_name_H-M   'P 1'
#
loop_
_entity.id
_entity.type
_entity.pdbx_description
1 polymer ?
#
loop_
_entity_poly.entity_id
_entity_poly.type
_entity_poly.pdbx_seq_one_letter_code
_entity_poly.pdbx_strand_id
1 'polypeptide(L)'
;MLLKNSARFLHRLSNIFQPVSVIPKDAEIKRQDITSKSQRLMLELGIIKQASPGCFHFLPLGVKALEKLTNLVDEEMKRIGGQKIIFPTLTNSKLWEISGRLETVSSELFKIKDRHDHGYILSPTHEEAASSLIASLSPISYKQLPLRLYQITNKYRDEIKPRFGLMRGKQFLMKDMYCFDVDTTAAKQNYDQICNSYDNIFKKIGIDFIKVLGSSGTMGGELSHEYHYKADIGEDKILTCPKCSYSANTEISGEKQCPKCGNQSIEISFGIEVGHTFLLGDKYSKPFKATYLSSNGKPEVLQMGSYGLGLSRILAAAVEVLSSEQEIRWPPSLAPYNVIILPPKRGSKEEQHLKDSNAVESLYARIEEISSLKNNVLIDDRIGLTIGKRFLDAKRNGYPYIIALGKKITQDPPLYEIVNLDKNEQLYLSENSLLDYIQTHASSSSSSGEASAISI
;
A
#
# COMPACT_ATOMS: atom_id res chain seq x y z
N MET A 1 -14.87 -11.80 -43.31
CA MET A 1 -13.91 -11.97 -42.24
C MET A 1 -13.61 -10.59 -41.69
N LEU A 2 -14.42 -10.14 -40.72
CA LEU A 2 -14.35 -8.78 -40.15
C LEU A 2 -13.30 -8.80 -39.05
N LEU A 3 -12.10 -8.31 -39.33
CA LEU A 3 -11.12 -7.94 -38.34
C LEU A 3 -11.72 -6.77 -37.52
N LYS A 4 -12.21 -7.08 -36.33
CA LYS A 4 -12.50 -6.05 -35.31
C LYS A 4 -11.18 -5.38 -34.95
N ASN A 5 -10.89 -4.24 -35.55
CA ASN A 5 -9.94 -3.27 -35.02
C ASN A 5 -10.51 -2.74 -33.69
N SER A 6 -10.34 -3.48 -32.61
CA SER A 6 -10.39 -2.86 -31.29
C SER A 6 -9.15 -1.98 -31.24
N ALA A 7 -9.33 -0.67 -31.36
CA ALA A 7 -8.27 0.29 -31.08
C ALA A 7 -7.77 -0.01 -29.65
N ARG A 8 -6.66 -0.75 -29.52
CA ARG A 8 -6.00 -0.96 -28.23
C ARG A 8 -5.54 0.42 -27.77
N PHE A 9 -6.03 0.88 -26.64
CA PHE A 9 -5.55 2.12 -26.04
C PHE A 9 -4.09 1.93 -25.66
N LEU A 10 -3.18 2.51 -26.42
CA LEU A 10 -1.76 2.55 -26.11
C LEU A 10 -1.51 3.57 -25.01
N HIS A 11 -0.88 3.15 -23.93
CA HIS A 11 -0.46 4.09 -22.89
C HIS A 11 0.78 4.85 -23.39
N ARG A 12 0.63 6.17 -23.59
CA ARG A 12 1.70 7.09 -24.00
C ARG A 12 1.99 8.08 -22.88
N LEU A 13 3.26 8.33 -22.62
CA LEU A 13 3.69 9.21 -21.53
C LEU A 13 3.17 10.65 -21.70
N SER A 14 3.08 11.14 -22.94
CA SER A 14 2.54 12.47 -23.23
C SER A 14 1.06 12.65 -22.83
N ASN A 15 0.31 11.54 -22.72
CA ASN A 15 -1.10 11.55 -22.32
C ASN A 15 -1.28 11.49 -20.79
N ILE A 16 -0.20 11.33 -20.03
CA ILE A 16 -0.26 11.24 -18.57
C ILE A 16 0.02 12.64 -17.99
N PHE A 17 -0.92 13.13 -17.19
CA PHE A 17 -0.70 14.35 -16.41
C PHE A 17 0.34 14.09 -15.32
N GLN A 18 1.59 14.39 -15.62
CA GLN A 18 2.73 14.26 -14.72
C GLN A 18 3.50 15.59 -14.64
N PRO A 19 3.10 16.50 -13.73
CA PRO A 19 3.81 17.75 -13.54
C PRO A 19 5.11 17.51 -12.75
N VAL A 20 6.18 17.20 -13.46
CA VAL A 20 7.53 17.11 -12.89
C VAL A 20 7.99 18.52 -12.58
N SER A 21 8.23 18.82 -11.33
CA SER A 21 8.68 20.14 -10.90
C SER A 21 9.78 20.06 -9.85
N VAL A 22 10.75 20.94 -9.96
CA VAL A 22 11.58 21.28 -8.80
C VAL A 22 10.68 22.02 -7.82
N ILE A 23 10.73 21.66 -6.53
CA ILE A 23 9.98 22.40 -5.50
C ILE A 23 10.42 23.87 -5.56
N PRO A 24 9.51 24.82 -5.83
CA PRO A 24 9.85 26.24 -5.94
C PRO A 24 10.50 26.73 -4.65
N LYS A 25 11.38 27.73 -4.76
CA LYS A 25 12.08 28.33 -3.60
C LYS A 25 11.12 29.05 -2.65
N ASP A 26 9.98 29.49 -3.15
CA ASP A 26 8.88 30.16 -2.45
C ASP A 26 7.73 29.24 -2.04
N ALA A 27 7.89 27.93 -2.21
CA ALA A 27 6.90 26.94 -1.75
C ALA A 27 6.75 27.03 -0.21
N GLU A 28 5.54 26.78 0.29
CA GLU A 28 5.26 26.70 1.75
C GLU A 28 6.17 25.69 2.46
N ILE A 29 6.50 24.58 1.78
CA ILE A 29 7.49 23.61 2.26
C ILE A 29 8.74 23.78 1.39
N LYS A 30 9.83 24.23 2.01
CA LYS A 30 11.12 24.32 1.34
C LYS A 30 11.74 22.94 1.21
N ARG A 31 12.48 22.71 0.12
CA ARG A 31 13.15 21.43 -0.14
C ARG A 31 14.04 20.97 1.03
N GLN A 32 14.68 21.88 1.72
CA GLN A 32 15.53 21.61 2.89
C GLN A 32 14.76 21.16 4.14
N ASP A 33 13.44 21.45 4.21
CA ASP A 33 12.59 21.08 5.33
C ASP A 33 11.96 19.69 5.14
N ILE A 34 12.12 19.09 3.96
CA ILE A 34 11.62 17.76 3.63
C ILE A 34 12.70 16.74 4.00
N THR A 35 12.54 16.11 5.14
CA THR A 35 13.47 15.09 5.65
C THR A 35 13.20 13.70 5.08
N SER A 36 11.96 13.42 4.66
CA SER A 36 11.57 12.14 4.04
C SER A 36 11.94 12.13 2.56
N LYS A 37 12.70 11.12 2.17
CA LYS A 37 13.11 10.85 0.79
C LYS A 37 11.90 10.55 -0.10
N SER A 38 10.97 9.75 0.38
CA SER A 38 9.73 9.41 -0.34
C SER A 38 8.87 10.64 -0.59
N GLN A 39 8.66 11.50 0.41
CA GLN A 39 7.90 12.73 0.23
C GLN A 39 8.51 13.62 -0.85
N ARG A 40 9.82 13.83 -0.80
CA ARG A 40 10.54 14.66 -1.76
C ARG A 40 10.42 14.10 -3.18
N LEU A 41 10.75 12.83 -3.36
CA LEU A 41 10.73 12.19 -4.69
C LEU A 41 9.31 12.15 -5.27
N MET A 42 8.31 11.79 -4.47
CA MET A 42 6.92 11.73 -4.94
C MET A 42 6.38 13.11 -5.34
N LEU A 43 6.78 14.19 -4.64
CA LEU A 43 6.44 15.57 -5.01
C LEU A 43 7.17 16.02 -6.28
N GLU A 44 8.49 15.82 -6.36
CA GLU A 44 9.31 16.23 -7.51
C GLU A 44 8.92 15.51 -8.80
N LEU A 45 8.56 14.24 -8.72
CA LEU A 45 8.20 13.42 -9.89
C LEU A 45 6.72 13.45 -10.26
N GLY A 46 5.93 14.29 -9.59
CA GLY A 46 4.51 14.42 -9.91
C GLY A 46 3.71 13.12 -9.65
N ILE A 47 4.03 12.41 -8.58
CA ILE A 47 3.26 11.27 -8.08
C ILE A 47 2.14 11.76 -7.15
N ILE A 48 2.47 12.74 -6.30
CA ILE A 48 1.54 13.44 -5.42
C ILE A 48 1.75 14.95 -5.52
N LYS A 49 0.76 15.72 -5.08
CA LYS A 49 0.85 17.16 -4.91
C LYS A 49 0.20 17.55 -3.59
N GLN A 50 0.85 18.39 -2.80
CA GLN A 50 0.26 18.87 -1.57
C GLN A 50 -0.91 19.82 -1.85
N ALA A 51 -2.04 19.55 -1.20
CA ALA A 51 -3.23 20.41 -1.24
C ALA A 51 -3.23 21.40 -0.06
N SER A 52 -2.90 20.87 1.13
CA SER A 52 -2.75 21.62 2.38
C SER A 52 -1.90 20.79 3.34
N PRO A 53 -1.44 21.31 4.48
CA PRO A 53 -0.67 20.53 5.46
C PRO A 53 -1.38 19.23 5.85
N GLY A 54 -0.76 18.08 5.56
CA GLY A 54 -1.29 16.74 5.82
C GLY A 54 -2.35 16.24 4.83
N CYS A 55 -2.65 16.98 3.76
CA CYS A 55 -3.57 16.57 2.70
C CYS A 55 -2.90 16.62 1.33
N PHE A 56 -3.05 15.56 0.53
CA PHE A 56 -2.37 15.40 -0.75
C PHE A 56 -3.32 14.98 -1.86
N HIS A 57 -3.13 15.55 -3.05
CA HIS A 57 -3.66 15.00 -4.29
C HIS A 57 -2.79 13.83 -4.71
N PHE A 58 -3.39 12.72 -5.07
CA PHE A 58 -2.74 11.66 -5.83
C PHE A 58 -2.87 12.00 -7.32
N LEU A 59 -1.75 12.08 -8.03
CA LEU A 59 -1.72 12.30 -9.46
C LEU A 59 -1.79 10.95 -10.21
N PRO A 60 -1.99 10.91 -11.53
CA PRO A 60 -2.32 9.68 -12.25
C PRO A 60 -1.38 8.49 -11.96
N LEU A 61 -0.07 8.70 -11.89
CA LEU A 61 0.87 7.63 -11.55
C LEU A 61 0.72 7.17 -10.09
N GLY A 62 0.48 8.10 -9.18
CA GLY A 62 0.22 7.81 -7.77
C GLY A 62 -1.10 7.04 -7.58
N VAL A 63 -2.16 7.44 -8.29
CA VAL A 63 -3.43 6.71 -8.28
C VAL A 63 -3.23 5.29 -8.78
N LYS A 64 -2.53 5.11 -9.91
CA LYS A 64 -2.30 3.78 -10.48
C LYS A 64 -1.52 2.84 -9.54
N ALA A 65 -0.50 3.37 -8.84
CA ALA A 65 0.22 2.61 -7.81
C ALA A 65 -0.69 2.25 -6.62
N LEU A 66 -1.52 3.20 -6.16
CA LEU A 66 -2.45 3.01 -5.06
C LEU A 66 -3.56 2.00 -5.42
N GLU A 67 -4.05 2.00 -6.66
CA GLU A 67 -5.02 1.02 -7.18
C GLU A 67 -4.44 -0.40 -7.19
N LYS A 68 -3.18 -0.58 -7.60
CA LYS A 68 -2.50 -1.88 -7.53
C LYS A 68 -2.43 -2.41 -6.09
N LEU A 69 -2.02 -1.57 -5.16
CA LEU A 69 -2.00 -1.94 -3.73
C LEU A 69 -3.41 -2.26 -3.22
N THR A 70 -4.40 -1.45 -3.60
CA THR A 70 -5.81 -1.67 -3.23
C THR A 70 -6.32 -3.01 -3.73
N ASN A 71 -6.03 -3.35 -4.99
CA ASN A 71 -6.44 -4.61 -5.59
C ASN A 71 -5.78 -5.81 -4.91
N LEU A 72 -4.47 -5.73 -4.64
CA LEU A 72 -3.72 -6.77 -3.92
C LEU A 72 -4.33 -7.04 -2.54
N VAL A 73 -4.66 -5.98 -1.80
CA VAL A 73 -5.30 -6.07 -0.48
C VAL A 73 -6.74 -6.62 -0.60
N ASP A 74 -7.51 -6.15 -1.57
CA ASP A 74 -8.89 -6.56 -1.82
C ASP A 74 -8.99 -8.07 -2.14
N GLU A 75 -8.05 -8.57 -2.96
CA GLU A 75 -7.94 -10.01 -3.27
C GLU A 75 -7.68 -10.85 -2.02
N GLU A 76 -6.73 -10.45 -1.17
CA GLU A 76 -6.42 -11.17 0.06
C GLU A 76 -7.59 -11.13 1.06
N MET A 77 -8.31 -10.00 1.17
CA MET A 77 -9.49 -9.92 2.03
C MET A 77 -10.60 -10.85 1.53
N LYS A 78 -10.84 -10.91 0.20
CA LYS A 78 -11.80 -11.85 -0.40
C LYS A 78 -11.41 -13.30 -0.17
N ARG A 79 -10.12 -13.64 -0.27
CA ARG A 79 -9.59 -14.99 -0.05
C ARG A 79 -9.92 -15.55 1.32
N ILE A 80 -9.98 -14.69 2.34
CA ILE A 80 -10.37 -15.10 3.71
C ILE A 80 -11.87 -14.93 3.99
N GLY A 81 -12.70 -14.72 2.97
CA GLY A 81 -14.16 -14.55 3.11
C GLY A 81 -14.57 -13.18 3.66
N GLY A 82 -13.73 -12.17 3.55
CA GLY A 82 -14.08 -10.79 3.88
C GLY A 82 -15.15 -10.24 2.95
N GLN A 83 -16.13 -9.54 3.50
CA GLN A 83 -17.21 -8.90 2.77
C GLN A 83 -16.99 -7.39 2.74
N LYS A 84 -16.95 -6.83 1.53
CA LYS A 84 -16.70 -5.40 1.35
C LYS A 84 -17.94 -4.58 1.65
N ILE A 85 -17.78 -3.55 2.47
CA ILE A 85 -18.81 -2.61 2.87
C ILE A 85 -18.28 -1.18 2.78
N ILE A 86 -19.14 -0.19 2.84
CA ILE A 86 -18.75 1.22 3.01
C ILE A 86 -19.56 1.78 4.19
N PHE A 87 -18.87 2.14 5.25
CA PHE A 87 -19.45 2.91 6.36
C PHE A 87 -19.46 4.40 6.02
N PRO A 88 -20.45 5.18 6.52
CA PRO A 88 -20.41 6.62 6.42
C PRO A 88 -19.14 7.20 7.04
N THR A 89 -18.46 8.06 6.30
CA THR A 89 -17.28 8.79 6.80
C THR A 89 -17.65 9.81 7.87
N LEU A 90 -18.84 10.39 7.74
CA LEU A 90 -19.41 11.32 8.73
C LEU A 90 -20.23 10.49 9.73
N THR A 91 -19.69 10.25 10.91
CA THR A 91 -20.33 9.46 11.97
C THR A 91 -20.91 10.36 13.06
N ASN A 92 -22.04 9.94 13.62
CA ASN A 92 -22.66 10.68 14.72
C ASN A 92 -21.78 10.61 15.98
N SER A 93 -21.53 11.74 16.63
CA SER A 93 -20.69 11.82 17.85
C SER A 93 -21.20 10.98 19.01
N LYS A 94 -22.53 10.73 19.09
CA LYS A 94 -23.14 9.87 20.10
C LYS A 94 -22.60 8.45 20.11
N LEU A 95 -22.16 7.92 18.93
CA LEU A 95 -21.54 6.60 18.88
C LEU A 95 -20.23 6.58 19.68
N TRP A 96 -19.46 7.66 19.61
CA TRP A 96 -18.20 7.82 20.34
C TRP A 96 -18.41 8.09 21.84
N GLU A 97 -19.54 8.68 22.21
CA GLU A 97 -19.97 8.79 23.61
C GLU A 97 -20.28 7.39 24.19
N ILE A 98 -21.02 6.55 23.45
CA ILE A 98 -21.35 5.18 23.86
C ILE A 98 -20.10 4.33 24.09
N SER A 99 -19.07 4.45 23.25
CA SER A 99 -17.81 3.73 23.44
C SER A 99 -16.91 4.33 24.51
N GLY A 100 -17.20 5.55 25.00
CA GLY A 100 -16.37 6.32 25.92
C GLY A 100 -15.12 6.93 25.29
N ARG A 101 -14.98 6.88 23.96
CA ARG A 101 -13.77 7.38 23.25
C ARG A 101 -13.82 8.86 22.88
N LEU A 102 -14.99 9.48 22.93
CA LEU A 102 -15.14 10.88 22.51
C LEU A 102 -14.21 11.83 23.29
N GLU A 103 -13.99 11.57 24.58
CA GLU A 103 -13.13 12.39 25.44
C GLU A 103 -11.68 11.95 25.35
N THR A 104 -11.42 10.65 25.37
CA THR A 104 -10.05 10.09 25.45
C THR A 104 -9.20 10.37 24.20
N VAL A 105 -9.83 10.46 23.00
CA VAL A 105 -9.14 10.76 21.73
C VAL A 105 -9.55 12.11 21.14
N SER A 106 -10.14 12.98 21.96
CA SER A 106 -10.76 14.25 21.52
C SER A 106 -9.84 15.16 20.70
N SER A 107 -8.54 15.17 21.00
CA SER A 107 -7.55 16.00 20.31
C SER A 107 -7.22 15.55 18.88
N GLU A 108 -7.55 14.31 18.54
CA GLU A 108 -7.29 13.73 17.23
C GLU A 108 -8.52 13.75 16.30
N LEU A 109 -9.67 14.22 16.80
CA LEU A 109 -10.94 14.15 16.10
C LEU A 109 -11.28 15.46 15.38
N PHE A 110 -11.58 15.40 14.10
CA PHE A 110 -12.30 16.47 13.41
C PHE A 110 -13.78 16.42 13.79
N LYS A 111 -14.21 17.36 14.63
CA LYS A 111 -15.59 17.50 15.10
C LYS A 111 -16.34 18.51 14.25
N ILE A 112 -17.52 18.15 13.80
CA ILE A 112 -18.37 18.95 12.90
C ILE A 112 -19.76 19.05 13.53
N LYS A 113 -20.41 20.17 13.35
CA LYS A 113 -21.84 20.34 13.64
C LYS A 113 -22.61 20.57 12.34
N ASP A 114 -23.78 19.97 12.25
CA ASP A 114 -24.71 20.28 11.15
C ASP A 114 -25.49 21.58 11.45
N ARG A 115 -26.37 21.97 10.52
CA ARG A 115 -27.20 23.17 10.67
C ARG A 115 -28.22 23.11 11.82
N HIS A 116 -28.41 21.93 12.41
CA HIS A 116 -29.30 21.67 13.55
C HIS A 116 -28.53 21.40 14.83
N ASP A 117 -27.24 21.76 14.87
CA ASP A 117 -26.33 21.54 16.01
C ASP A 117 -26.09 20.07 16.38
N HIS A 118 -26.44 19.12 15.49
CA HIS A 118 -26.08 17.72 15.71
C HIS A 118 -24.56 17.53 15.53
N GLY A 119 -23.94 16.88 16.48
CA GLY A 119 -22.49 16.60 16.46
C GLY A 119 -22.16 15.40 15.56
N TYR A 120 -21.14 15.59 14.74
CA TYR A 120 -20.57 14.56 13.88
C TYR A 120 -19.04 14.56 13.99
N ILE A 121 -18.44 13.45 13.56
CA ILE A 121 -16.99 13.24 13.50
C ILE A 121 -16.63 12.76 12.10
N LEU A 122 -15.59 13.36 11.50
CA LEU A 122 -14.92 12.73 10.37
C LEU A 122 -14.13 11.53 10.90
N SER A 123 -14.53 10.34 10.53
CA SER A 123 -14.09 9.10 11.16
C SER A 123 -12.59 8.84 11.00
N PRO A 124 -11.83 8.73 12.10
CA PRO A 124 -10.45 8.22 12.07
C PRO A 124 -10.41 6.69 11.97
N THR A 125 -11.48 6.02 12.35
CA THR A 125 -11.73 4.57 12.36
C THR A 125 -13.23 4.31 12.55
N HIS A 126 -13.73 3.07 12.46
CA HIS A 126 -15.17 2.79 12.44
C HIS A 126 -15.62 1.67 13.38
N GLU A 127 -14.92 1.39 14.50
CA GLU A 127 -15.34 0.38 15.48
C GLU A 127 -16.76 0.63 15.99
N GLU A 128 -17.05 1.91 16.31
CA GLU A 128 -18.35 2.36 16.78
C GLU A 128 -19.45 2.16 15.73
N ALA A 129 -19.15 2.55 14.48
CA ALA A 129 -20.10 2.42 13.38
C ALA A 129 -20.37 0.95 13.05
N ALA A 130 -19.34 0.10 13.05
CA ALA A 130 -19.48 -1.33 12.82
C ALA A 130 -20.32 -2.01 13.91
N SER A 131 -20.01 -1.71 15.19
CA SER A 131 -20.77 -2.24 16.33
C SER A 131 -22.23 -1.76 16.32
N SER A 132 -22.47 -0.48 16.00
CA SER A 132 -23.81 0.09 15.87
C SER A 132 -24.62 -0.57 14.73
N LEU A 133 -23.97 -0.83 13.57
CA LEU A 133 -24.61 -1.54 12.48
C LEU A 133 -25.06 -2.94 12.90
N ILE A 134 -24.16 -3.72 13.51
CA ILE A 134 -24.46 -5.07 13.98
C ILE A 134 -25.56 -5.05 15.05
N ALA A 135 -25.50 -4.11 15.98
CA ALA A 135 -26.55 -3.96 17.01
C ALA A 135 -27.93 -3.67 16.40
N SER A 136 -27.99 -2.87 15.32
CA SER A 136 -29.25 -2.57 14.64
C SER A 136 -29.86 -3.76 13.90
N LEU A 137 -29.03 -4.76 13.58
CA LEU A 137 -29.44 -6.02 12.91
C LEU A 137 -29.57 -7.18 13.89
N SER A 138 -29.21 -6.97 15.16
CA SER A 138 -29.21 -8.01 16.19
C SER A 138 -30.62 -8.41 16.64
N PRO A 139 -30.76 -9.69 17.06
CA PRO A 139 -29.74 -10.72 17.11
C PRO A 139 -29.53 -11.41 15.76
N ILE A 140 -28.27 -11.54 15.32
CA ILE A 140 -27.90 -12.36 14.16
C ILE A 140 -27.74 -13.83 14.56
N SER A 141 -27.84 -14.77 13.61
CA SER A 141 -27.66 -16.18 13.90
C SER A 141 -26.17 -16.54 14.05
N TYR A 142 -25.84 -17.42 14.99
CA TYR A 142 -24.49 -17.99 15.15
C TYR A 142 -23.97 -18.64 13.85
N LYS A 143 -24.84 -19.10 12.96
CA LYS A 143 -24.48 -19.70 11.67
C LYS A 143 -23.89 -18.67 10.68
N GLN A 144 -24.07 -17.38 10.93
CA GLN A 144 -23.53 -16.30 10.10
C GLN A 144 -22.13 -15.85 10.54
N LEU A 145 -21.60 -16.41 11.63
CA LEU A 145 -20.30 -16.09 12.20
C LEU A 145 -19.23 -17.10 11.76
N PRO A 146 -17.98 -16.69 11.60
CA PRO A 146 -17.47 -15.32 11.80
C PRO A 146 -17.93 -14.35 10.70
N LEU A 147 -18.30 -13.14 11.09
CA LEU A 147 -18.63 -12.08 10.17
C LEU A 147 -17.41 -11.16 10.00
N ARG A 148 -16.94 -10.99 8.76
CA ARG A 148 -15.75 -10.19 8.40
C ARG A 148 -16.16 -9.07 7.47
N LEU A 149 -16.31 -7.86 7.99
CA LEU A 149 -16.69 -6.68 7.21
C LEU A 149 -15.49 -5.77 7.01
N TYR A 150 -15.14 -5.41 5.78
CA TYR A 150 -14.02 -4.51 5.52
C TYR A 150 -14.38 -3.42 4.52
N GLN A 151 -13.67 -2.31 4.62
CA GLN A 151 -13.73 -1.21 3.66
C GLN A 151 -12.34 -0.69 3.31
N ILE A 152 -12.26 0.04 2.20
CA ILE A 152 -11.08 0.81 1.81
C ILE A 152 -11.56 2.22 1.55
N THR A 153 -11.37 3.10 2.54
CA THR A 153 -11.93 4.45 2.55
C THR A 153 -10.98 5.45 3.19
N ASN A 154 -11.21 6.73 2.91
CA ASN A 154 -10.48 7.80 3.57
C ASN A 154 -10.79 7.84 5.07
N LYS A 155 -9.74 8.07 5.86
CA LYS A 155 -9.79 8.35 7.28
C LYS A 155 -9.25 9.74 7.56
N TYR A 156 -9.64 10.31 8.69
CA TYR A 156 -9.32 11.68 9.07
C TYR A 156 -8.84 11.73 10.51
N ARG A 157 -7.66 12.32 10.70
CA ARG A 157 -7.09 12.56 12.03
C ARG A 157 -6.60 13.99 12.09
N ASP A 158 -6.95 14.76 13.14
CA ASP A 158 -6.47 16.11 13.30
C ASP A 158 -5.05 16.11 13.86
N GLU A 159 -4.12 15.68 13.02
CA GLU A 159 -2.70 15.64 13.34
C GLU A 159 -2.18 17.05 13.63
N ILE A 160 -1.59 17.25 14.80
CA ILE A 160 -1.01 18.54 15.21
C ILE A 160 0.16 18.92 14.30
N LYS A 161 1.02 17.95 13.97
CA LYS A 161 2.20 18.12 13.13
C LYS A 161 2.24 17.06 12.03
N PRO A 162 1.51 17.25 10.93
CA PRO A 162 1.64 16.38 9.76
C PRO A 162 3.08 16.40 9.25
N ARG A 163 3.65 15.22 8.99
CA ARG A 163 5.04 15.10 8.55
C ARG A 163 5.26 13.88 7.67
N PHE A 164 6.39 13.86 6.98
CA PHE A 164 6.81 12.77 6.09
C PHE A 164 5.79 12.45 4.99
N GLY A 165 5.10 13.47 4.45
CA GLY A 165 4.17 13.34 3.34
C GLY A 165 2.98 12.44 3.68
N LEU A 166 2.84 11.33 2.95
CA LEU A 166 1.73 10.39 3.13
C LEU A 166 1.86 9.49 4.36
N MET A 167 2.99 9.54 5.09
CA MET A 167 3.19 8.67 6.26
C MET A 167 2.38 9.15 7.46
N ARG A 168 2.28 10.48 7.67
CA ARG A 168 1.51 11.07 8.76
C ARG A 168 0.73 12.28 8.29
N GLY A 169 -0.42 12.01 7.69
CA GLY A 169 -1.32 13.01 7.13
C GLY A 169 -2.62 13.16 7.91
N LYS A 170 -3.35 14.26 7.65
CA LYS A 170 -4.69 14.52 8.21
C LYS A 170 -5.77 13.72 7.49
N GLN A 171 -5.57 13.43 6.20
CA GLN A 171 -6.43 12.57 5.37
C GLN A 171 -5.57 11.49 4.72
N PHE A 172 -5.98 10.23 4.83
CA PHE A 172 -5.25 9.09 4.27
C PHE A 172 -6.19 7.93 3.93
N LEU A 173 -5.79 7.08 3.00
CA LEU A 173 -6.55 5.88 2.63
C LEU A 173 -6.16 4.71 3.54
N MET A 174 -7.17 4.06 4.11
CA MET A 174 -7.00 2.90 4.99
C MET A 174 -7.92 1.76 4.55
N LYS A 175 -7.40 0.53 4.58
CA LYS A 175 -8.22 -0.67 4.68
C LYS A 175 -8.45 -0.94 6.16
N ASP A 176 -9.67 -0.94 6.58
CA ASP A 176 -10.09 -1.35 7.93
C ASP A 176 -11.11 -2.49 7.84
N MET A 177 -10.91 -3.51 8.69
CA MET A 177 -11.78 -4.67 8.79
C MET A 177 -12.23 -4.84 10.23
N TYR A 178 -13.51 -5.18 10.39
CA TYR A 178 -14.16 -5.44 11.67
C TYR A 178 -14.73 -6.83 11.63
N CYS A 179 -14.31 -7.66 12.58
CA CYS A 179 -14.79 -9.03 12.69
C CYS A 179 -15.62 -9.20 13.93
N PHE A 180 -16.60 -10.11 13.82
CA PHE A 180 -17.49 -10.49 14.92
C PHE A 180 -17.54 -12.00 15.00
N ASP A 181 -17.32 -12.52 16.19
CA ASP A 181 -17.18 -13.95 16.48
C ASP A 181 -18.05 -14.36 17.68
N VAL A 182 -18.33 -15.66 17.80
CA VAL A 182 -19.19 -16.22 18.85
C VAL A 182 -18.53 -16.16 20.23
N ASP A 183 -17.23 -16.43 20.32
CA ASP A 183 -16.49 -16.49 21.58
C ASP A 183 -15.02 -16.08 21.40
N THR A 184 -14.29 -16.02 22.50
CA THR A 184 -12.87 -15.62 22.52
C THR A 184 -11.98 -16.60 21.75
N THR A 185 -12.30 -17.89 21.73
CA THR A 185 -11.52 -18.91 21.02
C THR A 185 -11.68 -18.72 19.51
N ALA A 186 -12.92 -18.57 19.03
CA ALA A 186 -13.22 -18.29 17.63
C ALA A 186 -12.60 -16.96 17.17
N ALA A 187 -12.71 -15.91 18.01
CA ALA A 187 -12.10 -14.61 17.74
C ALA A 187 -10.58 -14.70 17.62
N LYS A 188 -9.92 -15.50 18.46
CA LYS A 188 -8.46 -15.72 18.37
C LYS A 188 -8.07 -16.47 17.10
N GLN A 189 -8.81 -17.51 16.72
CA GLN A 189 -8.57 -18.24 15.47
C GLN A 189 -8.76 -17.33 14.25
N ASN A 190 -9.78 -16.50 14.26
CA ASN A 190 -10.06 -15.52 13.22
C ASN A 190 -8.93 -14.46 13.15
N TYR A 191 -8.48 -13.97 14.30
CA TYR A 191 -7.36 -13.06 14.42
C TYR A 191 -6.08 -13.62 13.76
N ASP A 192 -5.74 -14.89 14.04
CA ASP A 192 -4.56 -15.54 13.47
C ASP A 192 -4.67 -15.70 11.95
N GLN A 193 -5.86 -16.01 11.42
CA GLN A 193 -6.11 -16.09 9.98
C GLN A 193 -5.90 -14.73 9.30
N ILE A 194 -6.36 -13.64 9.92
CA ILE A 194 -6.20 -12.29 9.37
C ILE A 194 -4.73 -11.85 9.45
N CYS A 195 -4.02 -12.16 10.54
CA CYS A 195 -2.58 -11.93 10.63
C CYS A 195 -1.82 -12.65 9.51
N ASN A 196 -2.15 -13.92 9.25
CA ASN A 196 -1.54 -14.67 8.14
C ASN A 196 -1.85 -14.03 6.77
N SER A 197 -3.04 -13.48 6.61
CA SER A 197 -3.40 -12.75 5.39
C SER A 197 -2.58 -11.45 5.24
N TYR A 198 -2.30 -10.75 6.33
CA TYR A 198 -1.41 -9.57 6.31
C TYR A 198 0.02 -9.98 5.96
N ASP A 199 0.53 -11.06 6.54
CA ASP A 199 1.85 -11.60 6.19
C ASP A 199 1.93 -11.89 4.68
N ASN A 200 0.87 -12.44 4.07
CA ASN A 200 0.80 -12.67 2.63
C ASN A 200 0.76 -11.37 1.82
N ILE A 201 0.00 -10.35 2.27
CA ILE A 201 -0.03 -9.03 1.62
C ILE A 201 1.39 -8.45 1.57
N PHE A 202 2.10 -8.41 2.70
CA PHE A 202 3.44 -7.83 2.76
C PHE A 202 4.46 -8.63 1.95
N LYS A 203 4.38 -9.98 1.96
CA LYS A 203 5.19 -10.83 1.09
C LYS A 203 4.95 -10.55 -0.39
N LYS A 204 3.69 -10.38 -0.81
CA LYS A 204 3.35 -10.03 -2.20
C LYS A 204 3.80 -8.63 -2.60
N ILE A 205 3.85 -7.69 -1.65
CA ILE A 205 4.46 -6.38 -1.89
C ILE A 205 5.96 -6.54 -2.17
N GLY A 206 6.63 -7.49 -1.50
CA GLY A 206 8.03 -7.82 -1.76
C GLY A 206 9.02 -6.95 -0.99
N ILE A 207 8.63 -6.43 0.17
CA ILE A 207 9.49 -5.66 1.09
C ILE A 207 9.54 -6.38 2.41
N ASP A 208 10.75 -6.52 2.97
CA ASP A 208 10.94 -7.12 4.29
C ASP A 208 10.20 -6.33 5.36
N PHE A 209 9.40 -7.02 6.14
CA PHE A 209 8.62 -6.44 7.22
C PHE A 209 8.84 -7.16 8.53
N ILE A 210 8.56 -6.48 9.64
CA ILE A 210 8.59 -7.06 10.98
C ILE A 210 7.20 -6.99 11.57
N LYS A 211 6.71 -8.13 12.05
CA LYS A 211 5.51 -8.24 12.87
C LYS A 211 5.92 -8.25 14.34
N VAL A 212 5.41 -7.33 15.10
CA VAL A 212 5.78 -7.13 16.52
C VAL A 212 4.55 -7.10 17.40
N LEU A 213 4.72 -7.47 18.67
CA LEU A 213 3.71 -7.17 19.68
C LEU A 213 3.61 -5.66 19.85
N GLY A 214 2.39 -5.15 19.76
CA GLY A 214 2.07 -3.74 19.86
C GLY A 214 1.26 -3.40 21.12
N SER A 215 1.16 -2.12 21.40
CA SER A 215 0.28 -1.61 22.45
C SER A 215 -1.17 -1.59 21.97
N SER A 216 -2.10 -2.06 22.80
CA SER A 216 -3.54 -1.90 22.52
C SER A 216 -4.04 -0.46 22.72
N GLY A 217 -3.30 0.37 23.46
CA GLY A 217 -3.57 1.79 23.71
C GLY A 217 -5.04 2.11 23.99
N THR A 218 -5.53 3.20 23.42
CA THR A 218 -6.94 3.63 23.54
C THR A 218 -7.92 2.70 22.83
N MET A 219 -7.45 1.89 21.85
CA MET A 219 -8.27 0.89 21.20
C MET A 219 -8.72 -0.20 22.17
N GLY A 220 -7.82 -0.61 23.08
CA GLY A 220 -8.04 -1.68 24.05
C GLY A 220 -7.98 -3.07 23.44
N GLY A 221 -8.38 -4.08 24.22
CA GLY A 221 -8.26 -5.46 23.85
C GLY A 221 -7.08 -6.18 24.52
N GLU A 222 -6.99 -7.49 24.32
CA GLU A 222 -6.03 -8.36 25.02
C GLU A 222 -4.76 -8.62 24.21
N LEU A 223 -4.83 -8.49 22.89
CA LEU A 223 -3.72 -8.78 21.98
C LEU A 223 -3.70 -7.80 20.83
N SER A 224 -2.49 -7.36 20.49
CA SER A 224 -2.25 -6.45 19.39
C SER A 224 -0.92 -6.77 18.72
N HIS A 225 -0.88 -6.71 17.37
CA HIS A 225 0.35 -6.77 16.59
C HIS A 225 0.41 -5.61 15.61
N GLU A 226 1.61 -5.04 15.51
CA GLU A 226 1.97 -4.02 14.54
C GLU A 226 2.84 -4.62 13.43
N TYR A 227 2.72 -4.07 12.23
CA TYR A 227 3.53 -4.42 11.06
C TYR A 227 4.36 -3.21 10.67
N HIS A 228 5.68 -3.38 10.58
CA HIS A 228 6.62 -2.29 10.34
C HIS A 228 7.55 -2.58 9.18
N TYR A 229 7.87 -1.54 8.41
CA TYR A 229 9.06 -1.51 7.57
C TYR A 229 10.19 -0.82 8.31
N LYS A 230 11.38 -1.45 8.36
CA LYS A 230 12.57 -0.83 8.96
C LYS A 230 12.99 0.39 8.17
N ALA A 231 13.09 1.54 8.84
CA ALA A 231 13.57 2.79 8.24
C ALA A 231 14.01 3.77 9.33
N ASP A 232 15.10 4.50 9.09
CA ASP A 232 15.67 5.45 10.06
C ASP A 232 14.72 6.60 10.40
N ILE A 233 13.79 6.94 9.50
CA ILE A 233 12.76 7.96 9.73
C ILE A 233 11.53 7.41 10.45
N GLY A 234 11.52 6.11 10.79
CA GLY A 234 10.45 5.48 11.57
C GLY A 234 10.28 6.17 12.92
N GLU A 235 9.03 6.25 13.39
CA GLU A 235 8.71 6.90 14.65
C GLU A 235 8.71 5.90 15.82
N ASP A 236 8.51 4.61 15.52
CA ASP A 236 8.42 3.54 16.50
C ASP A 236 9.76 2.84 16.69
N LYS A 237 10.12 2.59 17.94
CA LYS A 237 11.27 1.77 18.29
C LYS A 237 10.85 0.33 18.48
N ILE A 238 11.55 -0.58 17.81
CA ILE A 238 11.27 -1.99 17.80
C ILE A 238 12.42 -2.75 18.45
N LEU A 239 12.11 -3.51 19.50
CA LEU A 239 13.02 -4.46 20.08
C LEU A 239 12.92 -5.80 19.36
N THR A 240 14.03 -6.35 18.91
CA THR A 240 14.15 -7.72 18.38
C THR A 240 15.18 -8.50 19.16
N CYS A 241 14.82 -9.70 19.62
CA CYS A 241 15.73 -10.59 20.35
C CYS A 241 16.29 -11.66 19.41
N PRO A 242 17.60 -11.67 19.13
CA PRO A 242 18.20 -12.66 18.25
C PRO A 242 18.20 -14.08 18.84
N LYS A 243 18.05 -14.22 20.17
CA LYS A 243 18.07 -15.51 20.85
C LYS A 243 16.75 -16.28 20.74
N CYS A 244 15.61 -15.59 20.82
CA CYS A 244 14.30 -16.24 20.87
C CYS A 244 13.28 -15.67 19.87
N SER A 245 13.73 -14.84 18.92
CA SER A 245 12.93 -14.21 17.87
C SER A 245 11.74 -13.39 18.42
N TYR A 246 11.74 -13.04 19.71
CA TYR A 246 10.73 -12.14 20.27
C TYR A 246 10.92 -10.75 19.71
N SER A 247 9.82 -10.16 19.21
CA SER A 247 9.81 -8.79 18.69
C SER A 247 8.61 -8.02 19.26
N ALA A 248 8.87 -6.80 19.73
CA ALA A 248 7.83 -5.95 20.31
C ALA A 248 8.17 -4.47 20.14
N ASN A 249 7.14 -3.61 20.15
CA ASN A 249 7.32 -2.19 20.30
C ASN A 249 7.93 -1.91 21.69
N THR A 250 8.90 -0.99 21.79
CA THR A 250 9.58 -0.68 23.04
C THR A 250 8.66 -0.03 24.07
N GLU A 251 7.52 0.51 23.67
CA GLU A 251 6.49 1.03 24.60
C GLU A 251 6.00 -0.03 25.58
N ILE A 252 5.96 -1.31 25.14
CA ILE A 252 5.50 -2.42 25.98
C ILE A 252 6.64 -3.30 26.51
N SER A 253 7.77 -3.38 25.79
CA SER A 253 8.91 -4.26 26.16
C SER A 253 10.02 -3.55 26.92
N GLY A 254 10.08 -2.22 26.87
CA GLY A 254 11.27 -1.46 27.28
C GLY A 254 12.47 -1.72 26.35
N GLU A 255 13.64 -1.17 26.73
CA GLU A 255 14.85 -1.20 25.89
C GLU A 255 16.06 -1.88 26.56
N LYS A 256 15.87 -2.60 27.67
CA LYS A 256 17.00 -3.12 28.47
C LYS A 256 17.32 -4.58 28.21
N GLN A 257 16.31 -5.43 28.09
CA GLN A 257 16.45 -6.87 27.91
C GLN A 257 15.20 -7.46 27.29
N CYS A 258 15.33 -8.66 26.71
CA CYS A 258 14.19 -9.39 26.17
C CYS A 258 13.25 -9.84 27.28
N PRO A 259 11.96 -9.41 27.30
CA PRO A 259 11.00 -9.82 28.33
C PRO A 259 10.73 -11.33 28.34
N LYS A 260 10.90 -12.02 27.18
CA LYS A 260 10.59 -13.45 27.03
C LYS A 260 11.70 -14.36 27.56
N CYS A 261 12.98 -14.02 27.35
CA CYS A 261 14.08 -14.92 27.69
C CYS A 261 15.21 -14.27 28.50
N GLY A 262 15.07 -13.00 28.91
CA GLY A 262 16.05 -12.27 29.71
C GLY A 262 17.36 -11.93 28.98
N ASN A 263 17.46 -12.16 27.68
CA ASN A 263 18.67 -11.85 26.90
C ASN A 263 18.91 -10.33 26.89
N GLN A 264 20.13 -9.92 27.25
CA GLN A 264 20.54 -8.50 27.25
C GLN A 264 21.06 -8.05 25.87
N SER A 265 21.52 -9.00 25.04
CA SER A 265 21.91 -8.70 23.65
C SER A 265 20.65 -8.62 22.80
N ILE A 266 20.04 -7.45 22.74
CA ILE A 266 18.85 -7.14 21.96
C ILE A 266 19.21 -6.16 20.85
N GLU A 267 18.45 -6.18 19.79
CA GLU A 267 18.54 -5.21 18.69
C GLU A 267 17.40 -4.21 18.79
N ILE A 268 17.71 -2.92 18.70
CA ILE A 268 16.74 -1.84 18.61
C ILE A 268 16.82 -1.23 17.22
N SER A 269 15.70 -1.14 16.53
CA SER A 269 15.60 -0.51 15.21
C SER A 269 14.40 0.44 15.16
N PHE A 270 14.42 1.38 14.24
CA PHE A 270 13.25 2.22 13.96
C PHE A 270 12.38 1.58 12.87
N GLY A 271 11.06 1.75 12.99
CA GLY A 271 10.08 1.22 12.06
C GLY A 271 9.00 2.22 11.68
N ILE A 272 8.52 2.11 10.46
CA ILE A 272 7.31 2.78 9.99
C ILE A 272 6.16 1.80 10.15
N GLU A 273 5.22 2.09 11.05
CA GLU A 273 4.01 1.29 11.24
C GLU A 273 3.12 1.38 10.00
N VAL A 274 2.89 0.26 9.34
CA VAL A 274 2.10 0.16 8.09
C VAL A 274 0.79 -0.60 8.25
N GLY A 275 0.65 -1.34 9.36
CA GLY A 275 -0.56 -2.08 9.69
C GLY A 275 -0.65 -2.41 11.17
N HIS A 276 -1.87 -2.55 11.66
CA HIS A 276 -2.15 -2.86 13.06
C HIS A 276 -3.36 -3.79 13.19
N THR A 277 -3.26 -4.76 14.08
CA THR A 277 -4.33 -5.73 14.36
C THR A 277 -4.67 -5.74 15.84
N PHE A 278 -5.95 -5.80 16.18
CA PHE A 278 -6.46 -5.79 17.56
C PHE A 278 -7.46 -6.90 17.80
N LEU A 279 -7.26 -7.65 18.89
CA LEU A 279 -8.28 -8.55 19.45
C LEU A 279 -8.98 -7.79 20.56
N LEU A 280 -10.18 -7.26 20.29
CA LEU A 280 -10.85 -6.26 21.11
C LEU A 280 -11.78 -6.87 22.18
N GLY A 281 -12.12 -8.16 22.05
CA GLY A 281 -13.10 -8.81 22.94
C GLY A 281 -14.48 -8.20 22.80
N ASP A 282 -15.14 -7.94 23.90
CA ASP A 282 -16.48 -7.34 23.95
C ASP A 282 -16.52 -5.82 24.18
N LYS A 283 -15.35 -5.16 24.13
CA LYS A 283 -15.20 -3.73 24.47
C LYS A 283 -16.17 -2.81 23.73
N TYR A 284 -16.43 -3.09 22.45
CA TYR A 284 -17.38 -2.31 21.64
C TYR A 284 -18.74 -3.02 21.52
N SER A 285 -18.76 -4.34 21.39
CA SER A 285 -20.01 -5.10 21.21
C SER A 285 -20.94 -4.93 22.41
N LYS A 286 -20.42 -4.95 23.63
CA LYS A 286 -21.19 -4.86 24.85
C LYS A 286 -21.89 -3.50 25.06
N PRO A 287 -21.21 -2.33 24.96
CA PRO A 287 -21.87 -1.03 25.06
C PRO A 287 -22.96 -0.81 24.00
N PHE A 288 -22.73 -1.30 22.77
CA PHE A 288 -23.69 -1.21 21.68
C PHE A 288 -24.78 -2.28 21.72
N LYS A 289 -24.69 -3.27 22.60
CA LYS A 289 -25.60 -4.44 22.68
C LYS A 289 -25.63 -5.24 21.37
N ALA A 290 -24.47 -5.33 20.69
CA ALA A 290 -24.32 -6.18 19.51
C ALA A 290 -24.27 -7.65 19.94
N THR A 291 -25.34 -8.40 19.62
CA THR A 291 -25.56 -9.77 20.09
C THR A 291 -25.85 -10.73 18.93
N TYR A 292 -25.68 -12.00 19.17
CA TYR A 292 -26.09 -13.09 18.28
C TYR A 292 -26.95 -14.08 19.02
N LEU A 293 -27.75 -14.86 18.28
CA LEU A 293 -28.49 -16.00 18.84
C LEU A 293 -27.59 -17.24 18.80
N SER A 294 -27.25 -17.71 19.99
CA SER A 294 -26.51 -18.98 20.17
C SER A 294 -27.33 -20.19 19.72
N SER A 295 -26.74 -21.37 19.66
CA SER A 295 -27.38 -22.61 19.31
C SER A 295 -28.56 -22.98 20.26
N ASN A 296 -28.52 -22.43 21.47
CA ASN A 296 -29.57 -22.60 22.49
C ASN A 296 -30.69 -21.54 22.39
N GLY A 297 -30.67 -20.71 21.35
CA GLY A 297 -31.65 -19.63 21.16
C GLY A 297 -31.52 -18.45 22.13
N LYS A 298 -30.43 -18.36 22.89
CA LYS A 298 -30.19 -17.23 23.80
C LYS A 298 -29.32 -16.16 23.11
N PRO A 299 -29.65 -14.89 23.36
CA PRO A 299 -28.77 -13.80 22.88
C PRO A 299 -27.49 -13.76 23.71
N GLU A 300 -26.33 -13.72 23.00
CA GLU A 300 -25.01 -13.63 23.59
C GLU A 300 -24.22 -12.47 22.93
N VAL A 301 -23.29 -11.86 23.68
CA VAL A 301 -22.50 -10.73 23.21
C VAL A 301 -21.41 -11.21 22.26
N LEU A 302 -21.29 -10.54 21.11
CA LEU A 302 -20.27 -10.84 20.11
C LEU A 302 -18.87 -10.45 20.60
N GLN A 303 -17.86 -11.22 20.19
CA GLN A 303 -16.46 -10.88 20.31
C GLN A 303 -16.00 -10.15 19.05
N MET A 304 -15.21 -9.10 19.21
CA MET A 304 -14.81 -8.22 18.10
C MET A 304 -13.30 -8.21 17.90
N GLY A 305 -12.88 -8.12 16.64
CA GLY A 305 -11.53 -7.77 16.22
C GLY A 305 -11.53 -6.60 15.24
N SER A 306 -10.46 -5.79 15.26
CA SER A 306 -10.24 -4.67 14.33
C SER A 306 -8.87 -4.76 13.69
N TYR A 307 -8.79 -4.50 12.37
CA TYR A 307 -7.59 -4.77 11.57
C TYR A 307 -7.39 -3.68 10.53
N GLY A 308 -6.37 -2.85 10.70
CA GLY A 308 -6.08 -1.69 9.85
C GLY A 308 -4.81 -1.85 9.01
N LEU A 309 -4.86 -1.38 7.75
CA LEU A 309 -3.69 -1.16 6.87
C LEU A 309 -3.75 0.25 6.32
N GLY A 310 -2.72 1.05 6.58
CA GLY A 310 -2.60 2.41 6.05
C GLY A 310 -2.09 2.40 4.62
N LEU A 311 -2.96 2.31 3.60
CA LEU A 311 -2.55 2.11 2.20
C LEU A 311 -1.70 3.26 1.68
N SER A 312 -2.07 4.51 1.97
CA SER A 312 -1.25 5.68 1.62
C SER A 312 0.14 5.60 2.26
N ARG A 313 0.22 5.15 3.52
CA ARG A 313 1.46 4.99 4.28
C ARG A 313 2.29 3.84 3.75
N ILE A 314 1.69 2.69 3.42
CA ILE A 314 2.39 1.55 2.79
C ILE A 314 3.08 1.99 1.50
N LEU A 315 2.39 2.76 0.65
CA LEU A 315 2.95 3.24 -0.61
C LEU A 315 4.16 4.16 -0.38
N ALA A 316 4.03 5.13 0.54
CA ALA A 316 5.13 6.04 0.88
C ALA A 316 6.31 5.31 1.55
N ALA A 317 6.03 4.39 2.46
CA ALA A 317 7.04 3.60 3.15
C ALA A 317 7.80 2.68 2.19
N ALA A 318 7.11 2.06 1.21
CA ALA A 318 7.75 1.29 0.16
C ALA A 318 8.76 2.14 -0.65
N VAL A 319 8.34 3.34 -1.06
CA VAL A 319 9.24 4.29 -1.74
C VAL A 319 10.39 4.72 -0.82
N GLU A 320 10.14 4.96 0.47
CA GLU A 320 11.18 5.36 1.42
C GLU A 320 12.27 4.31 1.58
N VAL A 321 11.87 3.05 1.73
CA VAL A 321 12.80 1.95 1.97
C VAL A 321 13.62 1.60 0.74
N LEU A 322 12.99 1.52 -0.43
CA LEU A 322 13.63 1.01 -1.65
C LEU A 322 14.40 2.06 -2.45
N SER A 323 14.04 3.34 -2.34
CA SER A 323 14.55 4.39 -3.21
C SER A 323 15.92 4.88 -2.79
N SER A 324 16.69 5.38 -3.77
CA SER A 324 17.89 6.19 -3.51
C SER A 324 17.51 7.66 -3.25
N GLU A 325 18.49 8.51 -2.98
CA GLU A 325 18.23 9.95 -2.80
C GLU A 325 17.70 10.66 -4.06
N GLN A 326 17.92 10.10 -5.24
CA GLN A 326 17.61 10.76 -6.50
C GLN A 326 16.60 10.03 -7.37
N GLU A 327 16.36 8.76 -7.13
CA GLU A 327 15.58 7.89 -7.98
C GLU A 327 14.58 7.08 -7.16
N ILE A 328 13.32 7.07 -7.59
CA ILE A 328 12.32 6.16 -7.01
C ILE A 328 12.67 4.71 -7.38
N ARG A 329 12.40 3.82 -6.43
CA ARG A 329 12.29 2.38 -6.66
C ARG A 329 10.95 1.91 -6.15
N TRP A 330 10.23 1.25 -7.02
CA TRP A 330 8.94 0.64 -6.72
C TRP A 330 9.11 -0.85 -6.52
N PRO A 331 8.42 -1.46 -5.56
CA PRO A 331 8.21 -2.91 -5.66
C PRO A 331 7.50 -3.20 -6.99
N PRO A 332 7.89 -4.22 -7.75
CA PRO A 332 7.26 -4.52 -9.06
C PRO A 332 5.74 -4.66 -8.99
N SER A 333 5.22 -5.16 -7.86
CA SER A 333 3.78 -5.29 -7.59
C SER A 333 3.05 -3.95 -7.51
N LEU A 334 3.73 -2.85 -7.16
CA LEU A 334 3.15 -1.52 -6.96
C LEU A 334 3.59 -0.49 -8.01
N ALA A 335 4.56 -0.80 -8.88
CA ALA A 335 5.03 0.12 -9.90
C ALA A 335 3.86 0.60 -10.79
N PRO A 336 3.68 1.92 -11.01
CA PRO A 336 2.57 2.43 -11.82
C PRO A 336 2.52 1.80 -13.21
N TYR A 337 3.68 1.65 -13.84
CA TYR A 337 3.93 0.84 -15.02
C TYR A 337 5.18 0.01 -14.78
N ASN A 338 5.15 -1.26 -15.21
CA ASN A 338 6.29 -2.14 -15.04
C ASN A 338 7.31 -1.99 -16.17
N VAL A 339 6.84 -1.68 -17.36
CA VAL A 339 7.69 -1.55 -18.57
C VAL A 339 7.51 -0.18 -19.18
N ILE A 340 8.63 0.47 -19.52
CA ILE A 340 8.62 1.65 -20.39
C ILE A 340 9.44 1.38 -21.64
N ILE A 341 8.89 1.67 -22.82
CA ILE A 341 9.54 1.55 -24.10
C ILE A 341 10.01 2.95 -24.55
N LEU A 342 11.28 3.07 -24.91
CA LEU A 342 11.90 4.29 -25.40
C LEU A 342 12.17 4.15 -26.92
N PRO A 343 11.28 4.65 -27.80
CA PRO A 343 11.48 4.66 -29.24
C PRO A 343 12.75 5.43 -29.64
N PRO A 344 13.27 5.26 -30.86
CA PRO A 344 14.35 6.07 -31.37
C PRO A 344 14.02 7.58 -31.34
N LYS A 345 15.06 8.42 -31.35
CA LYS A 345 14.87 9.86 -31.50
C LYS A 345 14.41 10.17 -32.93
N ARG A 346 13.47 11.10 -33.07
CA ARG A 346 13.02 11.57 -34.39
C ARG A 346 14.20 12.05 -35.24
N GLY A 347 14.28 11.60 -36.49
CA GLY A 347 15.33 11.91 -37.45
C GLY A 347 16.66 11.19 -37.24
N SER A 348 16.72 10.23 -36.30
CA SER A 348 17.91 9.44 -36.05
C SER A 348 18.09 8.31 -37.06
N LYS A 349 19.32 7.77 -37.14
CA LYS A 349 19.60 6.59 -37.97
C LYS A 349 18.83 5.36 -37.50
N GLU A 350 18.61 5.25 -36.20
CA GLU A 350 17.84 4.19 -35.56
C GLU A 350 16.38 4.23 -36.00
N GLU A 351 15.78 5.41 -36.06
CA GLU A 351 14.41 5.58 -36.57
C GLU A 351 14.30 5.20 -38.05
N GLN A 352 15.24 5.64 -38.89
CA GLN A 352 15.27 5.32 -40.30
C GLN A 352 15.48 3.82 -40.57
N HIS A 353 16.15 3.11 -39.64
CA HIS A 353 16.39 1.67 -39.76
C HIS A 353 15.14 0.84 -39.42
N LEU A 354 14.25 1.35 -38.59
CA LEU A 354 12.96 0.71 -38.32
C LEU A 354 12.09 0.77 -39.56
N LYS A 355 12.17 -0.32 -40.40
CA LYS A 355 11.45 -0.45 -41.68
C LYS A 355 9.94 -0.38 -41.50
N ASP A 356 9.43 -0.82 -40.31
CA ASP A 356 8.02 -0.78 -39.98
C ASP A 356 7.74 0.41 -39.08
N SER A 357 6.89 1.31 -39.53
CA SER A 357 6.41 2.45 -38.74
C SER A 357 5.68 2.02 -37.46
N ASN A 358 5.21 0.78 -37.38
CA ASN A 358 4.46 0.24 -36.25
C ASN A 358 5.30 -0.70 -35.35
N ALA A 359 6.63 -0.77 -35.55
CA ALA A 359 7.49 -1.70 -34.80
C ALA A 359 7.40 -1.48 -33.27
N VAL A 360 7.29 -0.22 -32.81
CA VAL A 360 7.14 0.11 -31.37
C VAL A 360 5.80 -0.35 -30.83
N GLU A 361 4.73 -0.10 -31.58
CA GLU A 361 3.36 -0.52 -31.23
C GLU A 361 3.22 -2.04 -31.26
N SER A 362 3.89 -2.72 -32.19
CA SER A 362 3.96 -4.18 -32.25
C SER A 362 4.66 -4.76 -31.03
N LEU A 363 5.82 -4.21 -30.66
CA LEU A 363 6.54 -4.61 -29.44
C LEU A 363 5.68 -4.37 -28.17
N TYR A 364 5.04 -3.19 -28.07
CA TYR A 364 4.10 -2.89 -27.00
C TYR A 364 3.00 -3.95 -26.91
N ALA A 365 2.36 -4.28 -28.03
CA ALA A 365 1.27 -5.24 -28.06
C ALA A 365 1.70 -6.63 -27.60
N ARG A 366 2.88 -7.10 -28.03
CA ARG A 366 3.45 -8.39 -27.64
C ARG A 366 3.78 -8.45 -26.14
N ILE A 367 4.31 -7.37 -25.56
CA ILE A 367 4.59 -7.30 -24.11
C ILE A 367 3.28 -7.27 -23.31
N GLU A 368 2.25 -6.58 -23.79
CA GLU A 368 0.92 -6.55 -23.14
C GLU A 368 0.17 -7.89 -23.18
N GLU A 369 0.55 -8.82 -24.08
CA GLU A 369 0.02 -10.18 -24.10
C GLU A 369 0.51 -11.03 -22.93
N ILE A 370 1.61 -10.63 -22.28
CA ILE A 370 2.07 -11.23 -21.03
C ILE A 370 1.07 -10.84 -19.93
N SER A 371 0.38 -11.82 -19.36
CA SER A 371 -0.77 -11.61 -18.45
C SER A 371 -0.46 -10.70 -17.26
N SER A 372 0.75 -10.80 -16.68
CA SER A 372 1.21 -9.96 -15.55
C SER A 372 1.50 -8.49 -15.95
N LEU A 373 1.64 -8.21 -17.25
CA LEU A 373 1.99 -6.90 -17.79
C LEU A 373 0.82 -6.20 -18.51
N LYS A 374 -0.34 -6.82 -18.54
CA LYS A 374 -1.54 -6.22 -19.13
C LYS A 374 -1.86 -4.88 -18.45
N ASN A 375 -2.00 -3.79 -19.23
CA ASN A 375 -2.15 -2.41 -18.79
C ASN A 375 -0.96 -1.86 -17.95
N ASN A 376 0.22 -2.49 -18.06
CA ASN A 376 1.42 -2.13 -17.31
C ASN A 376 2.61 -1.74 -18.19
N VAL A 377 2.38 -1.50 -19.48
CA VAL A 377 3.37 -1.05 -20.46
C VAL A 377 3.11 0.42 -20.80
N LEU A 378 4.18 1.20 -20.97
CA LEU A 378 4.15 2.61 -21.30
C LEU A 378 5.10 2.90 -22.47
N ILE A 379 4.73 3.77 -23.39
CA ILE A 379 5.61 4.28 -24.44
C ILE A 379 6.00 5.71 -24.08
N ASP A 380 7.31 6.01 -24.02
CA ASP A 380 7.78 7.39 -23.97
C ASP A 380 7.82 7.98 -25.38
N ASP A 381 6.73 8.58 -25.78
CA ASP A 381 6.52 9.17 -27.11
C ASP A 381 7.11 10.58 -27.26
N ARG A 382 7.93 11.04 -26.31
CA ARG A 382 8.67 12.31 -26.40
C ARG A 382 9.90 12.19 -27.32
N ILE A 383 9.69 11.71 -28.53
CA ILE A 383 10.75 11.37 -29.51
C ILE A 383 11.61 12.57 -29.98
N GLY A 384 11.20 13.79 -29.68
CA GLY A 384 12.06 14.99 -29.86
C GLY A 384 13.27 15.03 -28.91
N LEU A 385 13.18 14.34 -27.77
CA LEU A 385 14.27 14.22 -26.80
C LEU A 385 15.21 13.06 -27.16
N THR A 386 16.46 13.14 -26.76
CA THR A 386 17.41 12.03 -26.90
C THR A 386 16.99 10.81 -26.08
N ILE A 387 17.33 9.60 -26.52
CA ILE A 387 17.11 8.37 -25.75
C ILE A 387 17.78 8.50 -24.38
N GLY A 388 19.02 8.99 -24.30
CA GLY A 388 19.73 9.15 -23.02
C GLY A 388 18.98 10.04 -22.02
N LYS A 389 18.37 11.15 -22.47
CA LYS A 389 17.56 12.00 -21.57
C LYS A 389 16.31 11.26 -21.09
N ARG A 390 15.59 10.60 -21.99
CA ARG A 390 14.38 9.81 -21.64
C ARG A 390 14.72 8.60 -20.76
N PHE A 391 15.87 7.99 -20.97
CA PHE A 391 16.39 6.91 -20.15
C PHE A 391 16.65 7.37 -18.70
N LEU A 392 17.29 8.51 -18.51
CA LEU A 392 17.50 9.09 -17.17
C LEU A 392 16.17 9.44 -16.49
N ASP A 393 15.21 9.99 -17.23
CA ASP A 393 13.87 10.28 -16.71
C ASP A 393 13.15 8.98 -16.31
N ALA A 394 13.22 7.93 -17.14
CA ALA A 394 12.64 6.62 -16.86
C ALA A 394 13.25 5.98 -15.61
N LYS A 395 14.57 6.03 -15.49
CA LYS A 395 15.30 5.52 -14.32
C LYS A 395 14.95 6.28 -13.04
N ARG A 396 14.79 7.60 -13.13
CA ARG A 396 14.40 8.44 -12.00
C ARG A 396 12.98 8.16 -11.52
N ASN A 397 12.06 7.83 -12.44
CA ASN A 397 10.69 7.44 -12.14
C ASN A 397 10.57 5.98 -11.64
N GLY A 398 11.64 5.18 -11.74
CA GLY A 398 11.72 3.84 -11.19
C GLY A 398 10.89 2.80 -11.94
N TYR A 399 10.76 2.91 -13.27
CA TYR A 399 10.11 1.85 -14.04
C TYR A 399 10.96 0.57 -13.98
N PRO A 400 10.44 -0.56 -13.48
CA PRO A 400 11.23 -1.79 -13.27
C PRO A 400 11.99 -2.25 -14.51
N TYR A 401 11.36 -2.17 -15.68
CA TYR A 401 11.97 -2.53 -16.96
C TYR A 401 11.98 -1.33 -17.91
N ILE A 402 13.17 -0.94 -18.38
CA ILE A 402 13.34 0.12 -19.37
C ILE A 402 13.87 -0.54 -20.67
N ILE A 403 13.10 -0.45 -21.74
CA ILE A 403 13.46 -0.99 -23.04
C ILE A 403 13.79 0.16 -23.97
N ALA A 404 15.03 0.23 -24.47
CA ALA A 404 15.45 1.27 -25.39
C ALA A 404 15.78 0.70 -26.79
N LEU A 405 15.18 1.32 -27.80
CA LEU A 405 15.48 1.05 -29.21
C LEU A 405 16.64 1.97 -29.64
N GLY A 406 17.82 1.69 -29.08
CA GLY A 406 19.04 2.47 -29.28
C GLY A 406 19.89 1.97 -30.46
N LYS A 407 21.19 2.35 -30.45
CA LYS A 407 22.11 2.09 -31.56
C LYS A 407 22.16 0.65 -32.05
N LYS A 408 21.98 -0.36 -31.16
CA LYS A 408 22.05 -1.78 -31.53
C LYS A 408 20.83 -2.29 -32.27
N ILE A 409 19.76 -1.51 -32.39
CA ILE A 409 18.60 -1.84 -33.21
C ILE A 409 18.96 -1.89 -34.70
N THR A 410 20.05 -1.22 -35.12
CA THR A 410 20.54 -1.20 -36.50
C THR A 410 21.40 -2.42 -36.88
N GLN A 411 21.65 -3.32 -35.94
CA GLN A 411 22.38 -4.58 -36.17
C GLN A 411 21.48 -5.62 -36.88
N ASP A 412 22.08 -6.64 -37.47
CA ASP A 412 21.39 -7.79 -38.01
C ASP A 412 21.89 -9.07 -37.31
N PRO A 413 21.05 -9.73 -36.47
CA PRO A 413 19.70 -9.34 -36.10
C PRO A 413 19.66 -8.11 -35.16
N PRO A 414 18.53 -7.38 -35.15
CA PRO A 414 18.37 -6.20 -34.32
C PRO A 414 18.36 -6.57 -32.83
N LEU A 415 19.02 -5.75 -32.00
CA LEU A 415 19.09 -5.96 -30.55
C LEU A 415 18.45 -4.80 -29.80
N TYR A 416 17.59 -5.15 -28.87
CA TYR A 416 16.91 -4.27 -27.93
C TYR A 416 17.72 -4.18 -26.64
N GLU A 417 17.90 -2.97 -26.15
CA GLU A 417 18.53 -2.74 -24.85
C GLU A 417 17.46 -2.81 -23.78
N ILE A 418 17.61 -3.71 -22.79
CA ILE A 418 16.76 -3.78 -21.62
C ILE A 418 17.57 -3.53 -20.36
N VAL A 419 17.03 -2.68 -19.49
CA VAL A 419 17.53 -2.49 -18.12
C VAL A 419 16.49 -2.94 -17.14
N ASN A 420 16.90 -3.84 -16.25
CA ASN A 420 16.13 -4.30 -15.10
C ASN A 420 16.66 -3.56 -13.87
N LEU A 421 15.87 -2.65 -13.30
CA LEU A 421 16.29 -1.82 -12.18
C LEU A 421 16.40 -2.59 -10.86
N ASP A 422 15.60 -3.65 -10.67
CA ASP A 422 15.62 -4.45 -9.44
C ASP A 422 16.91 -5.26 -9.33
N LYS A 423 17.35 -5.82 -10.48
CA LYS A 423 18.59 -6.61 -10.56
C LYS A 423 19.82 -5.77 -10.85
N ASN A 424 19.64 -4.47 -11.13
CA ASN A 424 20.70 -3.58 -11.64
C ASN A 424 21.43 -4.19 -12.85
N GLU A 425 20.69 -4.76 -13.80
CA GLU A 425 21.17 -5.51 -14.94
C GLU A 425 20.83 -4.80 -16.24
N GLN A 426 21.78 -4.78 -17.19
CA GLN A 426 21.60 -4.22 -18.53
C GLN A 426 21.99 -5.27 -19.56
N LEU A 427 21.07 -5.61 -20.45
CA LEU A 427 21.24 -6.65 -21.48
C LEU A 427 20.88 -6.10 -22.86
N TYR A 428 21.40 -6.78 -23.89
CA TYR A 428 21.05 -6.55 -25.30
C TYR A 428 20.52 -7.85 -25.87
N LEU A 429 19.25 -7.90 -26.19
CA LEU A 429 18.52 -9.13 -26.54
C LEU A 429 17.81 -8.97 -27.89
N SER A 430 17.70 -10.08 -28.61
CA SER A 430 16.75 -10.17 -29.72
C SER A 430 15.31 -10.01 -29.21
N GLU A 431 14.36 -9.68 -30.09
CA GLU A 431 12.97 -9.44 -29.66
C GLU A 431 12.37 -10.65 -28.93
N ASN A 432 12.58 -11.87 -29.42
CA ASN A 432 12.06 -13.08 -28.76
C ASN A 432 12.72 -13.30 -27.41
N SER A 433 14.05 -13.19 -27.31
CA SER A 433 14.78 -13.32 -26.05
C SER A 433 14.39 -12.23 -25.04
N LEU A 434 14.06 -11.02 -25.51
CA LEU A 434 13.54 -9.92 -24.67
C LEU A 434 12.18 -10.30 -24.07
N LEU A 435 11.26 -10.85 -24.87
CA LEU A 435 9.95 -11.25 -24.38
C LEU A 435 10.06 -12.41 -23.39
N ASP A 436 10.89 -13.41 -23.66
CA ASP A 436 11.15 -14.52 -22.75
C ASP A 436 11.76 -14.02 -21.43
N TYR A 437 12.73 -13.11 -21.50
CA TYR A 437 13.32 -12.48 -20.31
C TYR A 437 12.27 -11.77 -19.46
N ILE A 438 11.47 -10.92 -20.07
CA ILE A 438 10.43 -10.16 -19.35
C ILE A 438 9.38 -11.10 -18.77
N GLN A 439 8.91 -12.09 -19.55
CA GLN A 439 7.93 -13.06 -19.08
C GLN A 439 8.43 -13.83 -17.86
N THR A 440 9.68 -14.30 -17.89
CA THR A 440 10.28 -15.03 -16.76
C THR A 440 10.38 -14.17 -15.52
N HIS A 441 10.83 -12.91 -15.65
CA HIS A 441 11.11 -12.06 -14.49
C HIS A 441 9.88 -11.30 -13.99
N ALA A 442 8.93 -10.94 -14.85
CA ALA A 442 7.68 -10.31 -14.43
C ALA A 442 6.71 -11.30 -13.78
N SER A 443 6.83 -12.62 -14.08
CA SER A 443 6.03 -13.68 -13.46
C SER A 443 6.60 -14.11 -12.09
N SER A 444 7.91 -14.08 -11.90
CA SER A 444 8.57 -14.46 -10.64
C SER A 444 8.30 -13.47 -9.50
N SER A 445 7.96 -12.22 -9.80
CA SER A 445 7.52 -11.23 -8.79
C SER A 445 6.14 -11.58 -8.18
N SER A 446 5.36 -12.46 -8.81
CA SER A 446 4.08 -12.97 -8.30
C SER A 446 4.20 -14.29 -7.52
N SER A 447 5.34 -15.00 -7.63
CA SER A 447 5.54 -16.36 -7.08
C SER A 447 6.58 -16.45 -5.95
N SER A 448 7.25 -15.36 -5.56
CA SER A 448 8.19 -15.36 -4.43
C SER A 448 7.54 -15.55 -3.04
N GLY A 449 6.29 -16.03 -3.00
CA GLY A 449 5.57 -16.44 -1.80
C GLY A 449 5.89 -17.86 -1.30
N GLU A 450 6.73 -18.64 -2.01
CA GLU A 450 7.16 -19.96 -1.58
C GLU A 450 8.67 -19.99 -1.28
N ALA A 451 9.10 -19.31 -0.24
CA ALA A 451 10.43 -19.53 0.30
C ALA A 451 10.42 -19.47 1.82
N SER A 452 10.71 -20.66 2.40
CA SER A 452 11.07 -20.93 3.80
C SER A 452 10.10 -20.46 4.89
N ALA A 453 9.04 -21.24 5.10
CA ALA A 453 8.53 -21.43 6.43
C ALA A 453 9.64 -22.13 7.25
N ILE A 454 10.43 -21.36 7.97
CA ILE A 454 11.15 -21.92 9.12
C ILE A 454 10.07 -22.15 10.17
N SER A 455 9.67 -23.42 10.28
CA SER A 455 8.91 -23.96 11.40
C SER A 455 9.74 -23.80 12.67
N ILE A 456 9.27 -23.02 13.62
CA ILE A 456 9.46 -23.22 15.05
C ILE A 456 8.15 -22.89 15.76
#